data_d81fd53a5f14fa1f6445b1f64497557c
#
_entry.id   d81fd53a5f14fa1f6445b1f64497557c
#
_cell.length_a   1.000
_cell.length_b   1.000
_cell.length_c   1.000
_cell.angle_alpha   90.00
_cell.angle_beta   90.00
_cell.angle_gamma   90.00
#
_symmetry.space_group_name_H-M   'P 1'
#
loop_
_entity.id
_entity.type
_entity.pdbx_description
1 polymer ?
#
loop_
_entity_poly.entity_id
_entity_poly.type
_entity_poly.pdbx_seq_one_letter_code
_entity_poly.pdbx_strand_id
1 'polypeptide(L)'
;MKFLSTGNHSLRTPFKEAVISGITDDGGLYLPAEIPILPGAFFRNMYEMSLADISYVVLSAMLGEDISSEKIKDVISSVITFPIPVIPLKGDRLFAAELFHGPSGSCRDLSVRFMAQFFELFFDVPVYKRIKLLASVSSDYGIAVSDAFSNSDKFRIFVVSPKGKLSEEALAKICNNGKNITAIEVRGSESESLSITQAALVDKTLRDTVILTSANTINISSLLPLVIQYFHICARMIENGAKPGNIVFAVPGGNLADVTALLIASEMGLPIKKIIAAYFEKETENPINKPRVEYLLESSKIPVSTVIITESDMISSKDALHNHYHYEADYSTAVNASALLKELKDDEFGAFLATATPDIKARSVESPVHHNSISPTYNAFKRIILTE
;
A
#
# COMPACT_ATOMS: atom_id res chain seq x y z
N MET A 1 19.03 9.60 -3.16
CA MET A 1 18.72 9.11 -1.78
C MET A 1 19.29 7.71 -1.59
N LYS A 2 19.73 7.36 -0.36
CA LYS A 2 20.19 6.00 -0.03
C LYS A 2 19.18 5.31 0.89
N PHE A 3 19.14 3.99 0.81
CA PHE A 3 18.26 3.13 1.60
C PHE A 3 19.11 2.20 2.47
N LEU A 4 18.70 2.06 3.73
CA LEU A 4 19.26 1.09 4.67
C LEU A 4 18.40 -0.19 4.71
N SER A 5 18.91 -1.24 5.35
CA SER A 5 18.12 -2.42 5.74
C SER A 5 17.66 -2.31 7.19
N THR A 6 16.45 -2.76 7.49
CA THR A 6 15.99 -2.91 8.88
C THR A 6 16.79 -3.94 9.69
N GLY A 7 17.51 -4.85 9.02
CA GLY A 7 18.45 -5.79 9.65
C GLY A 7 19.90 -5.30 9.70
N ASN A 8 20.26 -4.36 8.81
CA ASN A 8 21.61 -3.77 8.73
C ASN A 8 21.53 -2.27 8.47
N HIS A 9 21.56 -1.49 9.54
CA HIS A 9 21.42 -0.02 9.47
C HIS A 9 22.64 0.68 8.80
N SER A 10 23.75 -0.03 8.58
CA SER A 10 24.93 0.51 7.88
C SER A 10 24.83 0.38 6.35
N LEU A 11 23.89 -0.41 5.83
CA LEU A 11 23.68 -0.55 4.40
C LEU A 11 23.31 0.79 3.76
N ARG A 12 23.82 1.05 2.56
CA ARG A 12 23.52 2.27 1.77
C ARG A 12 23.31 1.89 0.32
N THR A 13 22.06 1.54 -0.02
CA THR A 13 21.66 1.07 -1.36
C THR A 13 20.96 2.21 -2.12
N PRO A 14 21.29 2.46 -3.42
CA PRO A 14 20.53 3.38 -4.26
C PRO A 14 19.09 2.94 -4.46
N PHE A 15 18.19 3.87 -4.78
CA PHE A 15 16.75 3.56 -4.96
C PHE A 15 16.53 2.49 -6.04
N LYS A 16 17.17 2.63 -7.20
CA LYS A 16 17.06 1.64 -8.30
C LYS A 16 17.35 0.22 -7.82
N GLU A 17 18.44 0.03 -7.09
CA GLU A 17 18.82 -1.29 -6.59
C GLU A 17 17.87 -1.81 -5.52
N ALA A 18 17.39 -0.94 -4.63
CA ALA A 18 16.39 -1.30 -3.63
C ALA A 18 15.06 -1.75 -4.26
N VAL A 19 14.63 -1.10 -5.35
CA VAL A 19 13.44 -1.48 -6.14
C VAL A 19 13.64 -2.83 -6.83
N ILE A 20 14.79 -3.03 -7.47
CA ILE A 20 15.10 -4.27 -8.20
C ILE A 20 15.19 -5.46 -7.24
N SER A 21 15.87 -5.31 -6.12
CA SER A 21 16.02 -6.37 -5.12
C SER A 21 14.72 -6.64 -4.35
N GLY A 22 13.95 -5.58 -4.04
CA GLY A 22 12.71 -5.65 -3.27
C GLY A 22 12.89 -5.95 -1.79
N ILE A 23 13.86 -6.81 -1.44
CA ILE A 23 14.25 -7.18 -0.09
C ILE A 23 15.79 -7.20 0.00
N THR A 24 16.34 -6.98 1.18
CA THR A 24 17.80 -7.01 1.39
C THR A 24 18.32 -8.45 1.52
N ASP A 25 19.61 -8.66 1.30
CA ASP A 25 20.21 -10.01 1.35
C ASP A 25 20.20 -10.63 2.74
N ASP A 26 20.10 -9.80 3.79
CA ASP A 26 19.92 -10.23 5.18
C ASP A 26 18.45 -10.53 5.54
N GLY A 27 17.52 -10.41 4.57
CA GLY A 27 16.09 -10.60 4.77
C GLY A 27 15.37 -9.41 5.40
N GLY A 28 16.07 -8.29 5.64
CA GLY A 28 15.51 -7.04 6.12
C GLY A 28 14.75 -6.28 5.04
N LEU A 29 14.08 -5.21 5.45
CA LEU A 29 13.32 -4.35 4.55
C LEU A 29 14.05 -3.03 4.31
N TYR A 30 13.97 -2.52 3.07
CA TYR A 30 14.53 -1.22 2.74
C TYR A 30 13.75 -0.07 3.39
N LEU A 31 14.47 0.90 3.96
CA LEU A 31 13.97 2.18 4.45
C LEU A 31 14.88 3.31 3.97
N PRO A 32 14.39 4.55 3.78
CA PRO A 32 15.25 5.71 3.58
C PRO A 32 16.26 5.82 4.73
N ALA A 33 17.55 5.93 4.39
CA ALA A 33 18.62 6.11 5.40
C ALA A 33 18.56 7.50 6.03
N GLU A 34 18.05 8.47 5.27
CA GLU A 34 17.78 9.83 5.70
C GLU A 34 16.44 10.25 5.10
N ILE A 35 15.55 10.82 5.92
CA ILE A 35 14.25 11.31 5.48
C ILE A 35 14.35 12.83 5.31
N PRO A 36 14.12 13.37 4.09
CA PRO A 36 14.24 14.80 3.85
C PRO A 36 13.09 15.57 4.50
N ILE A 37 13.39 16.67 5.17
CA ILE A 37 12.39 17.60 5.68
C ILE A 37 11.97 18.53 4.54
N LEU A 38 10.67 18.64 4.29
CA LEU A 38 10.13 19.53 3.26
C LEU A 38 10.18 21.01 3.70
N PRO A 39 10.34 21.94 2.74
CA PRO A 39 10.42 23.36 3.08
C PRO A 39 9.13 23.91 3.71
N GLY A 40 9.26 24.83 4.68
CA GLY A 40 8.09 25.47 5.31
C GLY A 40 7.16 26.19 4.33
N ALA A 41 7.66 26.64 3.17
CA ALA A 41 6.84 27.22 2.12
C ALA A 41 5.87 26.18 1.50
N PHE A 42 6.28 24.92 1.38
CA PHE A 42 5.40 23.85 0.92
C PHE A 42 4.20 23.69 1.86
N PHE A 43 4.41 23.60 3.18
CA PHE A 43 3.33 23.42 4.15
C PHE A 43 2.35 24.61 4.20
N ARG A 44 2.82 25.82 3.92
CA ARG A 44 1.94 27.00 3.86
C ARG A 44 1.03 27.04 2.64
N ASN A 45 1.39 26.34 1.56
CA ASN A 45 0.70 26.39 0.28
C ASN A 45 0.11 25.05 -0.16
N MET A 46 0.41 23.94 0.53
CA MET A 46 0.02 22.58 0.08
C MET A 46 -1.50 22.40 -0.06
N TYR A 47 -2.31 23.17 0.68
CA TYR A 47 -3.76 23.11 0.60
C TYR A 47 -4.33 23.62 -0.73
N GLU A 48 -3.57 24.44 -1.47
CA GLU A 48 -3.92 24.91 -2.82
C GLU A 48 -3.36 24.00 -3.94
N MET A 49 -2.50 23.03 -3.57
CA MET A 49 -1.81 22.19 -4.54
C MET A 49 -2.68 21.00 -4.96
N SER A 50 -2.56 20.62 -6.23
CA SER A 50 -3.14 19.38 -6.75
C SER A 50 -2.40 18.15 -6.21
N LEU A 51 -3.02 16.95 -6.33
CA LEU A 51 -2.34 15.69 -6.01
C LEU A 51 -1.06 15.52 -6.84
N ALA A 52 -1.05 15.95 -8.11
CA ALA A 52 0.11 15.88 -8.97
C ALA A 52 1.25 16.79 -8.49
N ASP A 53 0.94 18.04 -8.08
CA ASP A 53 1.93 18.98 -7.57
C ASP A 53 2.52 18.51 -6.24
N ILE A 54 1.70 18.02 -5.32
CA ILE A 54 2.14 17.40 -4.06
C ILE A 54 3.07 16.21 -4.35
N SER A 55 2.66 15.34 -5.29
CA SER A 55 3.46 14.19 -5.71
C SER A 55 4.83 14.61 -6.24
N TYR A 56 4.88 15.67 -7.03
CA TYR A 56 6.14 16.17 -7.58
C TYR A 56 7.07 16.67 -6.47
N VAL A 57 6.56 17.44 -5.51
CA VAL A 57 7.38 17.93 -4.39
C VAL A 57 7.92 16.78 -3.55
N VAL A 58 7.05 15.86 -3.15
CA VAL A 58 7.42 14.71 -2.29
C VAL A 58 8.41 13.80 -3.01
N LEU A 59 8.12 13.40 -4.26
CA LEU A 59 9.02 12.51 -5.02
C LEU A 59 10.34 13.19 -5.35
N SER A 60 10.34 14.48 -5.68
CA SER A 60 11.59 15.22 -5.96
C SER A 60 12.47 15.32 -4.72
N ALA A 61 11.89 15.54 -3.54
CA ALA A 61 12.63 15.54 -2.29
C ALA A 61 13.23 14.17 -1.95
N MET A 62 12.47 13.09 -2.21
CA MET A 62 12.89 11.73 -1.90
C MET A 62 13.78 11.10 -2.97
N LEU A 63 13.55 11.37 -4.25
CA LEU A 63 14.14 10.62 -5.36
C LEU A 63 14.84 11.50 -6.41
N GLY A 64 14.89 12.82 -6.21
CA GLY A 64 15.44 13.76 -7.20
C GLY A 64 16.93 13.58 -7.50
N GLU A 65 17.68 12.89 -6.64
CA GLU A 65 19.08 12.48 -6.92
C GLU A 65 19.16 11.21 -7.78
N ASP A 66 18.13 10.36 -7.76
CA ASP A 66 18.10 9.06 -8.45
C ASP A 66 17.32 9.14 -9.77
N ILE A 67 16.32 10.04 -9.88
CA ILE A 67 15.42 10.18 -11.01
C ILE A 67 15.36 11.65 -11.43
N SER A 68 15.54 11.92 -12.73
CA SER A 68 15.43 13.29 -13.25
C SER A 68 14.03 13.88 -13.08
N SER A 69 13.96 15.21 -12.93
CA SER A 69 12.67 15.93 -12.78
C SER A 69 11.68 15.64 -13.92
N GLU A 70 12.18 15.46 -15.15
CA GLU A 70 11.36 15.12 -16.31
C GLU A 70 10.72 13.74 -16.13
N LYS A 71 11.51 12.71 -15.78
CA LYS A 71 11.01 11.35 -15.55
C LYS A 71 10.06 11.28 -14.35
N ILE A 72 10.28 12.08 -13.29
CA ILE A 72 9.34 12.19 -12.17
C ILE A 72 7.99 12.72 -12.68
N LYS A 73 7.97 13.75 -13.52
CA LYS A 73 6.74 14.30 -14.11
C LYS A 73 6.03 13.29 -15.01
N ASP A 74 6.78 12.54 -15.83
CA ASP A 74 6.21 11.50 -16.69
C ASP A 74 5.55 10.39 -15.87
N VAL A 75 6.21 9.91 -14.82
CA VAL A 75 5.64 8.94 -13.87
C VAL A 75 4.35 9.49 -13.23
N ILE A 76 4.37 10.72 -12.74
CA ILE A 76 3.20 11.34 -12.12
C ILE A 76 2.04 11.44 -13.10
N SER A 77 2.27 11.93 -14.32
CA SER A 77 1.23 12.11 -15.33
C SER A 77 0.60 10.79 -15.78
N SER A 78 1.37 9.71 -15.79
CA SER A 78 0.88 8.37 -16.13
C SER A 78 0.08 7.71 -15.01
N VAL A 79 0.36 8.05 -13.74
CA VAL A 79 -0.29 7.43 -12.58
C VAL A 79 -1.50 8.20 -12.10
N ILE A 80 -1.39 9.54 -11.98
CA ILE A 80 -2.44 10.37 -11.41
C ILE A 80 -3.49 10.70 -12.46
N THR A 81 -4.34 9.72 -12.73
CA THR A 81 -5.45 9.79 -13.69
C THR A 81 -6.83 9.68 -13.02
N PHE A 82 -6.85 9.58 -11.70
CA PHE A 82 -8.06 9.45 -10.88
C PHE A 82 -7.95 10.28 -9.60
N PRO A 83 -9.09 10.72 -9.03
CA PRO A 83 -9.10 11.53 -7.82
C PRO A 83 -8.89 10.67 -6.55
N ILE A 84 -8.47 11.33 -5.47
CA ILE A 84 -8.54 10.83 -4.09
C ILE A 84 -9.37 11.86 -3.31
N PRO A 85 -10.70 11.74 -3.30
CA PRO A 85 -11.57 12.64 -2.57
C PRO A 85 -11.37 12.52 -1.06
N VAL A 86 -11.41 13.65 -0.36
CA VAL A 86 -11.43 13.71 1.10
C VAL A 86 -12.72 14.42 1.50
N ILE A 87 -13.69 13.64 1.95
CA ILE A 87 -15.05 14.10 2.19
C ILE A 87 -15.17 14.58 3.65
N PRO A 88 -15.42 15.88 3.88
CA PRO A 88 -15.75 16.36 5.22
C PRO A 88 -17.12 15.82 5.63
N LEU A 89 -17.20 15.20 6.79
CA LEU A 89 -18.46 14.72 7.34
C LEU A 89 -19.11 15.78 8.20
N LYS A 90 -20.42 15.66 8.43
CA LYS A 90 -21.21 16.63 9.21
C LYS A 90 -20.56 16.89 10.57
N GLY A 91 -20.32 18.18 10.88
CA GLY A 91 -19.69 18.61 12.14
C GLY A 91 -18.21 19.00 12.02
N ASP A 92 -17.67 19.06 10.81
CA ASP A 92 -16.40 19.68 10.41
C ASP A 92 -15.10 19.12 11.03
N ARG A 93 -15.16 17.97 11.71
CA ARG A 93 -13.96 17.39 12.35
C ARG A 93 -13.60 16.00 11.86
N LEU A 94 -14.51 15.33 11.14
CA LEU A 94 -14.31 13.99 10.60
C LEU A 94 -14.20 14.05 9.09
N PHE A 95 -13.27 13.29 8.54
CA PHE A 95 -13.00 13.21 7.12
C PHE A 95 -12.89 11.76 6.67
N ALA A 96 -13.60 11.41 5.60
CA ALA A 96 -13.43 10.15 4.91
C ALA A 96 -12.48 10.34 3.72
N ALA A 97 -11.34 9.67 3.72
CA ALA A 97 -10.43 9.67 2.57
C ALA A 97 -10.74 8.48 1.67
N GLU A 98 -11.36 8.75 0.52
CA GLU A 98 -11.84 7.71 -0.39
C GLU A 98 -10.73 7.26 -1.36
N LEU A 99 -10.26 6.03 -1.21
CA LEU A 99 -9.11 5.50 -1.94
C LEU A 99 -9.50 4.56 -3.09
N PHE A 100 -10.78 4.31 -3.32
CA PHE A 100 -11.32 3.32 -4.24
C PHE A 100 -11.73 3.88 -5.62
N HIS A 101 -11.35 5.11 -5.96
CA HIS A 101 -11.68 5.74 -7.25
C HIS A 101 -10.69 5.42 -8.37
N GLY A 102 -9.67 4.61 -8.08
CA GLY A 102 -8.72 4.15 -9.09
C GLY A 102 -9.31 3.10 -10.05
N PRO A 103 -8.61 2.80 -11.15
CA PRO A 103 -9.11 1.92 -12.20
C PRO A 103 -9.48 0.52 -11.76
N SER A 104 -8.77 -0.06 -10.77
CA SER A 104 -9.10 -1.39 -10.23
C SER A 104 -10.18 -1.34 -9.14
N GLY A 105 -10.48 -0.15 -8.60
CA GLY A 105 -11.33 0.05 -7.44
C GLY A 105 -10.67 -0.30 -6.10
N SER A 106 -9.39 -0.63 -6.09
CA SER A 106 -8.63 -0.92 -4.87
C SER A 106 -8.08 0.34 -4.23
N CYS A 107 -8.07 0.38 -2.91
CA CYS A 107 -7.39 1.45 -2.16
C CYS A 107 -5.86 1.49 -2.39
N ARG A 108 -5.32 0.51 -3.08
CA ARG A 108 -3.88 0.41 -3.39
C ARG A 108 -3.53 0.85 -4.80
N ASP A 109 -4.49 1.27 -5.61
CA ASP A 109 -4.26 1.69 -7.00
C ASP A 109 -3.13 2.72 -7.14
N LEU A 110 -3.13 3.75 -6.30
CA LEU A 110 -2.07 4.77 -6.35
C LEU A 110 -0.68 4.14 -6.16
N SER A 111 -0.50 3.37 -5.08
CA SER A 111 0.82 2.82 -4.73
C SER A 111 1.30 1.77 -5.73
N VAL A 112 0.40 0.92 -6.21
CA VAL A 112 0.76 -0.15 -7.14
C VAL A 112 1.08 0.41 -8.53
N ARG A 113 0.37 1.44 -8.99
CA ARG A 113 0.64 2.09 -10.28
C ARG A 113 1.96 2.86 -10.26
N PHE A 114 2.29 3.56 -9.20
CA PHE A 114 3.62 4.14 -9.05
C PHE A 114 4.71 3.07 -9.06
N MET A 115 4.51 1.97 -8.33
CA MET A 115 5.45 0.84 -8.33
C MET A 115 5.64 0.29 -9.75
N ALA A 116 4.57 0.12 -10.53
CA ALA A 116 4.66 -0.36 -11.91
C ALA A 116 5.48 0.60 -12.79
N GLN A 117 5.29 1.92 -12.65
CA GLN A 117 6.07 2.91 -13.39
C GLN A 117 7.56 2.92 -12.98
N PHE A 118 7.87 2.77 -11.70
CA PHE A 118 9.26 2.64 -11.25
C PHE A 118 9.89 1.35 -11.78
N PHE A 119 9.14 0.26 -11.88
CA PHE A 119 9.64 -0.98 -12.46
C PHE A 119 9.90 -0.81 -13.96
N GLU A 120 8.98 -0.20 -14.70
CA GLU A 120 9.21 0.10 -16.13
C GLU A 120 10.43 1.00 -16.34
N LEU A 121 10.67 1.95 -15.44
CA LEU A 121 11.81 2.86 -15.49
C LEU A 121 13.16 2.17 -15.22
N PHE A 122 13.20 1.21 -14.28
CA PHE A 122 14.45 0.66 -13.76
C PHE A 122 14.82 -0.69 -14.36
N PHE A 123 13.84 -1.48 -14.80
CA PHE A 123 14.12 -2.77 -15.41
C PHE A 123 14.31 -2.64 -16.91
N ASP A 124 15.57 -2.53 -17.31
CA ASP A 124 15.99 -2.60 -18.70
C ASP A 124 16.49 -4.03 -19.01
N VAL A 125 15.53 -4.92 -19.29
CA VAL A 125 15.79 -6.33 -19.57
C VAL A 125 15.19 -6.72 -20.92
N PRO A 126 15.87 -7.60 -21.68
CA PRO A 126 15.28 -8.17 -22.90
C PRO A 126 13.98 -8.92 -22.58
N VAL A 127 12.99 -8.84 -23.47
CA VAL A 127 11.66 -9.46 -23.32
C VAL A 127 11.72 -10.97 -23.01
N TYR A 128 12.73 -11.67 -23.50
CA TYR A 128 12.93 -13.10 -23.22
C TYR A 128 13.42 -13.39 -21.78
N LYS A 129 13.86 -12.36 -21.04
CA LYS A 129 14.22 -12.45 -19.61
C LYS A 129 13.18 -11.76 -18.75
N ARG A 130 11.93 -12.25 -18.78
CA ARG A 130 10.85 -11.67 -17.97
C ARG A 130 11.20 -11.64 -16.50
N ILE A 131 10.89 -10.52 -15.87
CA ILE A 131 11.02 -10.34 -14.44
C ILE A 131 9.80 -10.97 -13.77
N LYS A 132 10.05 -11.80 -12.78
CA LYS A 132 9.00 -12.48 -12.00
C LYS A 132 8.65 -11.66 -10.78
N LEU A 133 7.39 -11.25 -10.67
CA LEU A 133 6.87 -10.45 -9.57
C LEU A 133 5.98 -11.32 -8.70
N LEU A 134 6.27 -11.35 -7.39
CA LEU A 134 5.48 -12.06 -6.41
C LEU A 134 4.58 -11.09 -5.64
N ALA A 135 3.28 -11.32 -5.68
CA ALA A 135 2.30 -10.62 -4.88
C ALA A 135 1.56 -11.63 -3.99
N SER A 136 1.91 -11.69 -2.70
CA SER A 136 1.13 -12.45 -1.72
C SER A 136 -0.01 -11.58 -1.21
N VAL A 137 -1.24 -12.01 -1.42
CA VAL A 137 -2.43 -11.19 -1.21
C VAL A 137 -3.53 -11.95 -0.46
N SER A 138 -4.23 -11.22 0.38
CA SER A 138 -5.42 -11.70 1.10
C SER A 138 -6.69 -10.91 0.79
N SER A 139 -6.59 -9.86 -0.07
CA SER A 139 -7.67 -8.95 -0.42
C SER A 139 -7.62 -8.58 -1.91
N ASP A 140 -8.30 -7.50 -2.30
CA ASP A 140 -8.32 -6.91 -3.63
C ASP A 140 -6.96 -6.36 -4.13
N TYR A 141 -5.92 -6.39 -3.30
CA TYR A 141 -4.56 -6.00 -3.70
C TYR A 141 -4.09 -6.74 -4.96
N GLY A 142 -4.45 -8.02 -5.09
CA GLY A 142 -4.14 -8.82 -6.27
C GLY A 142 -4.78 -8.27 -7.55
N ILE A 143 -5.98 -7.69 -7.45
CA ILE A 143 -6.65 -7.04 -8.59
C ILE A 143 -5.86 -5.81 -9.01
N ALA A 144 -5.45 -4.96 -8.04
CA ALA A 144 -4.65 -3.76 -8.33
C ALA A 144 -3.32 -4.10 -9.00
N VAL A 145 -2.60 -5.12 -8.50
CA VAL A 145 -1.33 -5.57 -9.08
C VAL A 145 -1.56 -6.13 -10.50
N SER A 146 -2.54 -6.99 -10.67
CA SER A 146 -2.82 -7.58 -11.99
C SER A 146 -3.24 -6.52 -13.01
N ASP A 147 -3.98 -5.50 -12.61
CA ASP A 147 -4.38 -4.39 -13.47
C ASP A 147 -3.18 -3.49 -13.84
N ALA A 148 -2.40 -3.05 -12.86
CA ALA A 148 -1.28 -2.14 -13.08
C ALA A 148 -0.14 -2.73 -13.93
N PHE A 149 0.05 -4.05 -13.89
CA PHE A 149 1.07 -4.78 -14.65
C PHE A 149 0.49 -5.57 -15.84
N SER A 150 -0.80 -5.39 -16.15
CA SER A 150 -1.48 -6.11 -17.23
C SER A 150 -0.79 -5.90 -18.57
N ASN A 151 -0.72 -6.97 -19.35
CA ASN A 151 -0.19 -6.97 -20.72
C ASN A 151 1.26 -6.47 -20.88
N SER A 152 2.04 -6.38 -19.80
CA SER A 152 3.46 -6.07 -19.90
C SER A 152 4.24 -7.28 -20.47
N ASP A 153 5.07 -7.03 -21.46
CA ASP A 153 5.97 -8.05 -22.00
C ASP A 153 7.19 -8.28 -21.10
N LYS A 154 7.51 -7.34 -20.22
CA LYS A 154 8.67 -7.41 -19.32
C LYS A 154 8.41 -8.23 -18.05
N PHE A 155 7.17 -8.27 -17.57
CA PHE A 155 6.84 -8.84 -16.26
C PHE A 155 5.97 -10.09 -16.36
N ARG A 156 6.26 -11.08 -15.50
CA ARG A 156 5.42 -12.23 -15.22
C ARG A 156 4.98 -12.11 -13.75
N ILE A 157 3.69 -11.99 -13.51
CA ILE A 157 3.13 -11.73 -12.20
C ILE A 157 2.52 -13.00 -11.62
N PHE A 158 2.91 -13.33 -10.38
CA PHE A 158 2.35 -14.43 -9.61
C PHE A 158 1.57 -13.84 -8.44
N VAL A 159 0.25 -13.89 -8.53
CA VAL A 159 -0.66 -13.48 -7.46
C VAL A 159 -0.94 -14.69 -6.58
N VAL A 160 -0.42 -14.68 -5.37
CA VAL A 160 -0.44 -15.82 -4.43
C VAL A 160 -1.42 -15.53 -3.30
N SER A 161 -2.40 -16.39 -3.09
CA SER A 161 -3.39 -16.25 -2.03
C SER A 161 -3.69 -17.58 -1.35
N PRO A 162 -4.16 -17.58 -0.10
CA PRO A 162 -4.75 -18.75 0.51
C PRO A 162 -5.98 -19.21 -0.27
N LYS A 163 -6.17 -20.51 -0.41
CA LYS A 163 -7.34 -21.06 -1.11
C LYS A 163 -8.64 -20.60 -0.48
N GLY A 164 -9.55 -20.06 -1.33
CA GLY A 164 -10.86 -19.58 -0.90
C GLY A 164 -10.85 -18.23 -0.16
N LYS A 165 -9.70 -17.54 -0.08
CA LYS A 165 -9.62 -16.19 0.52
C LYS A 165 -10.09 -15.10 -0.44
N LEU A 166 -9.82 -15.26 -1.73
CA LEU A 166 -10.34 -14.38 -2.77
C LEU A 166 -11.69 -14.89 -3.25
N SER A 167 -12.63 -13.99 -3.51
CA SER A 167 -13.89 -14.35 -4.15
C SER A 167 -13.65 -14.86 -5.57
N GLU A 168 -14.58 -15.63 -6.13
CA GLU A 168 -14.51 -16.09 -7.52
C GLU A 168 -14.44 -14.93 -8.50
N GLU A 169 -15.12 -13.81 -8.20
CA GLU A 169 -15.05 -12.59 -9.00
C GLU A 169 -13.65 -11.97 -8.98
N ALA A 170 -13.02 -11.89 -7.81
CA ALA A 170 -11.67 -11.37 -7.68
C ALA A 170 -10.65 -12.25 -8.43
N LEU A 171 -10.76 -13.57 -8.29
CA LEU A 171 -9.93 -14.53 -9.05
C LEU A 171 -10.14 -14.39 -10.55
N ALA A 172 -11.38 -14.25 -11.03
CA ALA A 172 -11.67 -14.06 -12.44
C ALA A 172 -11.08 -12.75 -12.97
N LYS A 173 -11.21 -11.65 -12.24
CA LYS A 173 -10.56 -10.37 -12.61
C LYS A 173 -9.05 -10.52 -12.71
N ILE A 174 -8.41 -11.13 -11.72
CA ILE A 174 -6.94 -11.36 -11.72
C ILE A 174 -6.52 -12.20 -12.93
N CYS A 175 -7.18 -13.35 -13.17
CA CYS A 175 -6.81 -14.26 -14.24
C CYS A 175 -7.07 -13.69 -15.66
N ASN A 176 -8.04 -12.79 -15.80
CA ASN A 176 -8.43 -12.21 -17.08
C ASN A 176 -7.70 -10.90 -17.41
N ASN A 177 -6.93 -10.32 -16.48
CA ASN A 177 -6.25 -9.04 -16.67
C ASN A 177 -5.05 -9.10 -17.64
N GLY A 178 -4.58 -10.27 -18.03
CA GLY A 178 -3.51 -10.38 -19.02
C GLY A 178 -2.85 -11.76 -19.04
N LYS A 179 -2.22 -12.08 -20.17
CA LYS A 179 -1.51 -13.35 -20.37
C LYS A 179 -0.25 -13.48 -19.51
N ASN A 180 0.22 -12.40 -18.94
CA ASN A 180 1.39 -12.34 -18.06
C ASN A 180 1.06 -12.51 -16.57
N ILE A 181 -0.19 -12.79 -16.23
CA ILE A 181 -0.68 -12.96 -14.84
C ILE A 181 -0.94 -14.44 -14.56
N THR A 182 -0.46 -14.93 -13.42
CA THR A 182 -0.76 -16.29 -12.93
C THR A 182 -1.27 -16.20 -11.50
N ALA A 183 -2.50 -16.62 -11.26
CA ALA A 183 -3.04 -16.78 -9.92
C ALA A 183 -2.62 -18.14 -9.34
N ILE A 184 -2.16 -18.14 -8.08
CA ILE A 184 -1.75 -19.34 -7.34
C ILE A 184 -2.52 -19.38 -6.03
N GLU A 185 -3.39 -20.36 -5.86
CA GLU A 185 -4.03 -20.65 -4.59
C GLU A 185 -3.21 -21.66 -3.78
N VAL A 186 -2.82 -21.27 -2.58
CA VAL A 186 -2.12 -22.13 -1.62
C VAL A 186 -3.14 -22.80 -0.71
N ARG A 187 -3.14 -24.13 -0.66
CA ARG A 187 -4.00 -24.90 0.26
C ARG A 187 -3.44 -24.86 1.68
N GLY A 188 -3.42 -23.65 2.25
CA GLY A 188 -2.85 -23.35 3.55
C GLY A 188 -3.38 -22.02 4.09
N SER A 189 -2.81 -21.59 5.20
CA SER A 189 -3.12 -20.31 5.85
C SER A 189 -2.51 -19.12 5.11
N GLU A 190 -2.91 -17.91 5.51
CA GLU A 190 -2.33 -16.67 5.01
C GLU A 190 -0.83 -16.56 5.36
N SER A 191 -0.46 -16.95 6.58
CA SER A 191 0.94 -16.94 7.02
C SER A 191 1.80 -17.94 6.23
N GLU A 192 1.27 -19.11 5.86
CA GLU A 192 1.97 -20.08 5.00
C GLU A 192 2.16 -19.52 3.58
N SER A 193 1.13 -18.89 2.99
CA SER A 193 1.22 -18.26 1.68
C SER A 193 2.27 -17.15 1.65
N LEU A 194 2.32 -16.33 2.70
CA LEU A 194 3.33 -15.29 2.85
C LEU A 194 4.73 -15.88 3.02
N SER A 195 4.89 -16.87 3.93
CA SER A 195 6.18 -17.49 4.20
C SER A 195 6.79 -18.12 2.96
N ILE A 196 5.96 -18.76 2.10
CA ILE A 196 6.42 -19.35 0.84
C ILE A 196 6.95 -18.26 -0.12
N THR A 197 6.23 -17.14 -0.23
CA THR A 197 6.67 -16.03 -1.10
C THR A 197 7.91 -15.34 -0.57
N GLN A 198 8.02 -15.14 0.74
CA GLN A 198 9.22 -14.57 1.37
C GLN A 198 10.43 -15.50 1.21
N ALA A 199 10.23 -16.82 1.42
CA ALA A 199 11.30 -17.80 1.20
C ALA A 199 11.83 -17.75 -0.24
N ALA A 200 10.95 -17.56 -1.24
CA ALA A 200 11.38 -17.43 -2.64
C ALA A 200 12.21 -16.15 -2.87
N LEU A 201 11.84 -15.03 -2.25
CA LEU A 201 12.56 -13.76 -2.39
C LEU A 201 13.97 -13.79 -1.82
N VAL A 202 14.25 -14.65 -0.82
CA VAL A 202 15.59 -14.80 -0.21
C VAL A 202 16.35 -16.03 -0.70
N ASP A 203 15.72 -16.93 -1.48
CA ASP A 203 16.40 -18.10 -2.04
C ASP A 203 17.43 -17.69 -3.10
N LYS A 204 18.71 -17.75 -2.72
CA LYS A 204 19.82 -17.38 -3.59
C LYS A 204 19.84 -18.21 -4.87
N THR A 205 19.59 -19.53 -4.80
CA THR A 205 19.62 -20.41 -5.97
C THR A 205 18.52 -20.09 -6.97
N LEU A 206 17.35 -19.66 -6.48
CA LEU A 206 16.26 -19.20 -7.35
C LEU A 206 16.60 -17.85 -7.97
N ARG A 207 17.10 -16.90 -7.18
CA ARG A 207 17.50 -15.55 -7.66
C ARG A 207 18.65 -15.57 -8.67
N ASP A 208 19.56 -16.54 -8.56
CA ASP A 208 20.63 -16.75 -9.54
C ASP A 208 20.10 -17.30 -10.86
N THR A 209 18.90 -17.91 -10.87
CA THR A 209 18.27 -18.49 -12.06
C THR A 209 17.29 -17.53 -12.74
N VAL A 210 16.53 -16.78 -11.97
CA VAL A 210 15.49 -15.86 -12.47
C VAL A 210 15.60 -14.49 -11.80
N ILE A 211 15.20 -13.42 -12.52
CA ILE A 211 15.06 -12.10 -11.92
C ILE A 211 13.74 -12.09 -11.14
N LEU A 212 13.82 -12.01 -9.84
CA LEU A 212 12.68 -12.12 -8.93
C LEU A 212 12.63 -10.95 -7.96
N THR A 213 11.46 -10.33 -7.83
CA THR A 213 11.21 -9.28 -6.81
C THR A 213 9.76 -9.31 -6.33
N SER A 214 9.45 -8.48 -5.33
CA SER A 214 8.12 -8.41 -4.74
C SER A 214 7.30 -7.27 -5.34
N ALA A 215 6.02 -7.54 -5.59
CA ALA A 215 5.01 -6.52 -5.90
C ALA A 215 4.13 -6.19 -4.67
N ASN A 216 4.60 -6.44 -3.45
CA ASN A 216 3.95 -6.05 -2.20
C ASN A 216 4.68 -4.86 -1.55
N THR A 217 4.14 -4.37 -0.42
CA THR A 217 4.76 -3.32 0.42
C THR A 217 6.10 -3.72 1.05
N ILE A 218 6.54 -4.98 0.91
CA ILE A 218 7.92 -5.41 1.10
C ILE A 218 8.85 -4.56 0.24
N ASN A 219 8.48 -4.34 -1.03
CA ASN A 219 9.23 -3.48 -1.93
C ASN A 219 8.98 -2.01 -1.60
N ILE A 220 10.05 -1.26 -1.41
CA ILE A 220 9.99 0.16 -1.05
C ILE A 220 9.26 1.01 -2.10
N SER A 221 9.28 0.61 -3.37
CA SER A 221 8.58 1.32 -4.45
C SER A 221 7.06 1.31 -4.33
N SER A 222 6.48 0.35 -3.60
CA SER A 222 5.06 0.34 -3.26
C SER A 222 4.75 1.15 -2.00
N LEU A 223 5.72 1.30 -1.10
CA LEU A 223 5.53 2.01 0.17
C LEU A 223 5.63 3.53 0.01
N LEU A 224 6.64 4.02 -0.73
CA LEU A 224 6.88 5.47 -0.87
C LEU A 224 5.67 6.25 -1.45
N PRO A 225 4.90 5.75 -2.43
CA PRO A 225 3.73 6.46 -2.92
C PRO A 225 2.62 6.63 -1.87
N LEU A 226 2.57 5.78 -0.84
CA LEU A 226 1.62 5.97 0.26
C LEU A 226 1.93 7.25 1.05
N VAL A 227 3.20 7.68 1.11
CA VAL A 227 3.59 8.95 1.74
C VAL A 227 2.89 10.11 1.04
N ILE A 228 2.86 10.12 -0.31
CA ILE A 228 2.18 11.15 -1.12
C ILE A 228 0.70 11.23 -0.75
N GLN A 229 0.04 10.08 -0.63
CA GLN A 229 -1.38 9.99 -0.27
C GLN A 229 -1.69 10.76 1.02
N TYR A 230 -0.85 10.63 2.05
CA TYR A 230 -1.07 11.30 3.34
C TYR A 230 -0.81 12.80 3.28
N PHE A 231 0.16 13.26 2.48
CA PHE A 231 0.31 14.68 2.22
C PHE A 231 -0.93 15.26 1.53
N HIS A 232 -1.47 14.56 0.54
CA HIS A 232 -2.69 14.99 -0.15
C HIS A 232 -3.90 15.03 0.79
N ILE A 233 -4.14 13.96 1.56
CA ILE A 233 -5.27 13.92 2.50
C ILE A 233 -5.16 15.05 3.52
N CYS A 234 -3.98 15.25 4.11
CA CYS A 234 -3.73 16.34 5.06
C CYS A 234 -3.99 17.72 4.42
N ALA A 235 -3.54 17.93 3.16
CA ALA A 235 -3.78 19.16 2.42
C ALA A 235 -5.28 19.44 2.24
N ARG A 236 -6.05 18.43 1.83
CA ARG A 236 -7.53 18.54 1.68
C ARG A 236 -8.23 18.78 3.02
N MET A 237 -7.76 18.15 4.10
CA MET A 237 -8.29 18.45 5.44
C MET A 237 -8.05 19.90 5.87
N ILE A 238 -6.85 20.43 5.63
CA ILE A 238 -6.50 21.83 5.96
C ILE A 238 -7.32 22.80 5.11
N GLU A 239 -7.51 22.55 3.82
CA GLU A 239 -8.39 23.32 2.94
C GLU A 239 -9.82 23.39 3.50
N ASN A 240 -10.29 22.31 4.13
CA ASN A 240 -11.61 22.22 4.76
C ASN A 240 -11.60 22.58 6.26
N GLY A 241 -10.61 23.34 6.74
CA GLY A 241 -10.61 23.95 8.07
C GLY A 241 -9.89 23.16 9.17
N ALA A 242 -9.30 22.00 8.88
CA ALA A 242 -8.51 21.28 9.86
C ALA A 242 -7.24 22.08 10.25
N LYS A 243 -6.93 22.09 11.53
CA LYS A 243 -5.77 22.84 12.05
C LYS A 243 -4.50 21.98 11.95
N PRO A 244 -3.43 22.49 11.27
CA PRO A 244 -2.13 21.83 11.28
C PRO A 244 -1.67 21.50 12.71
N GLY A 245 -1.14 20.29 12.91
CA GLY A 245 -0.71 19.82 14.23
C GLY A 245 -1.82 19.20 15.12
N ASN A 246 -3.10 19.30 14.72
CA ASN A 246 -4.23 18.66 15.41
C ASN A 246 -4.90 17.56 14.56
N ILE A 247 -4.22 17.06 13.55
CA ILE A 247 -4.75 16.05 12.61
C ILE A 247 -4.39 14.65 13.12
N VAL A 248 -5.39 13.78 13.19
CA VAL A 248 -5.28 12.37 13.58
C VAL A 248 -5.69 11.49 12.42
N PHE A 249 -4.90 10.46 12.12
CA PHE A 249 -5.22 9.48 11.11
C PHE A 249 -5.57 8.13 11.74
N ALA A 250 -6.70 7.53 11.33
CA ALA A 250 -7.01 6.13 11.61
C ALA A 250 -6.85 5.32 10.32
N VAL A 251 -5.97 4.33 10.36
CA VAL A 251 -5.52 3.57 9.19
C VAL A 251 -5.51 2.06 9.47
N PRO A 252 -5.62 1.20 8.44
CA PRO A 252 -5.51 -0.24 8.63
C PRO A 252 -4.19 -0.64 9.28
N GLY A 253 -4.26 -1.40 10.38
CA GLY A 253 -3.10 -1.89 11.12
C GLY A 253 -2.48 -3.16 10.53
N GLY A 254 -3.25 -4.00 9.83
CA GLY A 254 -2.91 -5.38 9.49
C GLY A 254 -1.49 -5.62 8.97
N ASN A 255 -1.00 -4.88 7.97
CA ASN A 255 0.37 -5.01 7.45
C ASN A 255 1.30 -3.85 7.81
N LEU A 256 0.82 -2.85 8.54
CA LEU A 256 1.55 -1.66 9.00
C LEU A 256 2.14 -0.77 7.88
N ALA A 257 1.76 -0.94 6.62
CA ALA A 257 2.28 -0.12 5.53
C ALA A 257 1.85 1.34 5.66
N ASP A 258 0.58 1.58 6.00
CA ASP A 258 0.00 2.91 6.19
C ASP A 258 0.61 3.62 7.41
N VAL A 259 0.83 2.90 8.50
CA VAL A 259 1.54 3.41 9.68
C VAL A 259 2.98 3.81 9.33
N THR A 260 3.68 2.94 8.56
CA THR A 260 5.05 3.23 8.10
C THR A 260 5.09 4.48 7.24
N ALA A 261 4.17 4.61 6.28
CA ALA A 261 4.11 5.77 5.39
C ALA A 261 3.79 7.07 6.15
N LEU A 262 2.90 7.04 7.14
CA LEU A 262 2.59 8.18 8.01
C LEU A 262 3.78 8.58 8.89
N LEU A 263 4.53 7.62 9.43
CA LEU A 263 5.76 7.90 10.18
C LEU A 263 6.81 8.58 9.27
N ILE A 264 7.02 8.08 8.06
CA ILE A 264 7.91 8.74 7.08
C ILE A 264 7.39 10.15 6.75
N ALA A 265 6.10 10.32 6.48
CA ALA A 265 5.50 11.62 6.19
C ALA A 265 5.68 12.61 7.37
N SER A 266 5.53 12.14 8.61
CA SER A 266 5.73 12.98 9.80
C SER A 266 7.18 13.43 9.96
N GLU A 267 8.15 12.56 9.69
CA GLU A 267 9.57 12.92 9.67
C GLU A 267 9.89 13.91 8.54
N MET A 268 9.17 13.87 7.41
CA MET A 268 9.24 14.88 6.35
C MET A 268 8.60 16.21 6.74
N GLY A 269 7.93 16.29 7.89
CA GLY A 269 7.30 17.49 8.45
C GLY A 269 5.79 17.56 8.30
N LEU A 270 5.09 16.47 7.89
CA LEU A 270 3.63 16.46 7.82
C LEU A 270 3.02 16.81 9.19
N PRO A 271 2.18 17.88 9.30
CA PRO A 271 1.73 18.41 10.58
C PRO A 271 0.58 17.59 11.18
N ILE A 272 0.86 16.37 11.57
CA ILE A 272 -0.08 15.46 12.23
C ILE A 272 0.18 15.35 13.72
N LYS A 273 -0.81 14.94 14.50
CA LYS A 273 -0.76 14.80 15.95
C LYS A 273 -0.59 13.36 16.40
N LYS A 274 -1.24 12.41 15.72
CA LYS A 274 -1.35 11.02 16.15
C LYS A 274 -1.71 10.10 15.00
N ILE A 275 -1.25 8.86 15.08
CA ILE A 275 -1.62 7.75 14.19
C ILE A 275 -2.36 6.69 15.01
N ILE A 276 -3.48 6.20 14.50
CA ILE A 276 -4.27 5.11 15.06
C ILE A 276 -4.21 3.93 14.09
N ALA A 277 -3.58 2.85 14.51
CA ALA A 277 -3.59 1.58 13.78
C ALA A 277 -4.84 0.79 14.18
N ALA A 278 -5.79 0.67 13.26
CA ALA A 278 -7.05 -0.04 13.46
C ALA A 278 -6.91 -1.52 13.09
N TYR A 279 -7.31 -2.40 13.98
CA TYR A 279 -7.32 -3.84 13.77
C TYR A 279 -8.74 -4.38 14.00
N PHE A 280 -9.19 -5.25 13.12
CA PHE A 280 -10.41 -5.99 13.35
C PHE A 280 -10.09 -7.26 14.15
N GLU A 281 -10.88 -7.57 15.20
CA GLU A 281 -10.63 -8.69 16.11
C GLU A 281 -10.51 -10.08 15.43
N LYS A 282 -11.11 -10.22 14.24
CA LYS A 282 -11.11 -11.47 13.46
C LYS A 282 -10.06 -11.49 12.34
N GLU A 283 -9.30 -10.41 12.16
CA GLU A 283 -8.23 -10.39 11.16
C GLU A 283 -6.97 -11.07 11.68
N THR A 284 -6.34 -11.83 10.80
CA THR A 284 -5.01 -12.36 11.06
C THR A 284 -4.00 -11.23 10.87
N GLU A 285 -3.27 -10.88 11.91
CA GLU A 285 -2.18 -9.93 11.80
C GLU A 285 -1.10 -10.47 10.86
N ASN A 286 -0.74 -9.65 9.89
CA ASN A 286 0.37 -9.92 8.99
C ASN A 286 1.28 -8.69 8.93
N PRO A 287 2.04 -8.41 10.03
CA PRO A 287 2.74 -7.14 10.20
C PRO A 287 4.06 -7.10 9.41
N ILE A 288 3.99 -7.30 8.09
CA ILE A 288 5.15 -7.28 7.18
C ILE A 288 6.05 -6.07 7.44
N ASN A 289 5.45 -4.89 7.66
CA ASN A 289 6.19 -3.65 7.86
C ASN A 289 6.56 -3.37 9.33
N LYS A 290 6.34 -4.31 10.25
CA LYS A 290 6.69 -4.15 11.66
C LYS A 290 8.15 -3.72 11.88
N PRO A 291 9.17 -4.33 11.22
CA PRO A 291 10.56 -3.90 11.39
C PRO A 291 10.81 -2.44 10.97
N ARG A 292 10.06 -1.94 9.98
CA ARG A 292 10.14 -0.53 9.56
C ARG A 292 9.52 0.40 10.60
N VAL A 293 8.37 0.02 11.15
CA VAL A 293 7.70 0.80 12.20
C VAL A 293 8.57 0.85 13.45
N GLU A 294 9.13 -0.26 13.90
CA GLU A 294 10.03 -0.33 15.05
C GLU A 294 11.22 0.61 14.88
N TYR A 295 11.89 0.56 13.72
CA TYR A 295 13.01 1.45 13.42
C TYR A 295 12.61 2.94 13.43
N LEU A 296 11.48 3.30 12.80
CA LEU A 296 11.02 4.69 12.72
C LEU A 296 10.57 5.23 14.08
N LEU A 297 10.02 4.40 14.94
CA LEU A 297 9.60 4.80 16.28
C LEU A 297 10.76 5.14 17.23
N GLU A 298 12.01 4.71 16.93
CA GLU A 298 13.18 5.10 17.72
C GLU A 298 13.44 6.63 17.69
N SER A 299 13.10 7.29 16.57
CA SER A 299 13.30 8.74 16.38
C SER A 299 12.00 9.54 16.33
N SER A 300 10.89 8.92 15.99
CA SER A 300 9.60 9.60 15.81
C SER A 300 9.02 10.15 17.11
N LYS A 301 8.50 11.38 17.02
CA LYS A 301 7.76 12.03 18.11
C LYS A 301 6.25 11.84 18.03
N ILE A 302 5.77 11.25 16.93
CA ILE A 302 4.35 11.05 16.70
C ILE A 302 3.88 9.79 17.42
N PRO A 303 2.90 9.89 18.35
CA PRO A 303 2.37 8.73 19.03
C PRO A 303 1.58 7.84 18.04
N VAL A 304 1.80 6.54 18.15
CA VAL A 304 1.04 5.50 17.44
C VAL A 304 0.27 4.70 18.46
N SER A 305 -1.06 4.66 18.34
CA SER A 305 -1.91 3.79 19.15
C SER A 305 -2.46 2.63 18.33
N THR A 306 -2.71 1.52 18.99
CA THR A 306 -3.36 0.33 18.41
C THR A 306 -4.74 0.20 19.00
N VAL A 307 -5.77 0.08 18.15
CA VAL A 307 -7.16 -0.09 18.57
C VAL A 307 -7.75 -1.33 17.92
N ILE A 308 -8.17 -2.27 18.76
CA ILE A 308 -8.87 -3.48 18.30
C ILE A 308 -10.36 -3.18 18.26
N ILE A 309 -10.98 -3.45 17.11
CA ILE A 309 -12.38 -3.20 16.82
C ILE A 309 -13.13 -4.52 16.80
N THR A 310 -14.12 -4.66 17.66
CA THR A 310 -15.01 -5.81 17.67
C THR A 310 -16.06 -5.72 16.56
N GLU A 311 -16.69 -6.83 16.23
CA GLU A 311 -17.79 -6.84 15.26
C GLU A 311 -18.93 -5.90 15.66
N SER A 312 -19.25 -5.82 16.97
CA SER A 312 -20.26 -4.90 17.49
C SER A 312 -19.85 -3.43 17.31
N ASP A 313 -18.59 -3.08 17.56
CA ASP A 313 -18.07 -1.72 17.33
C ASP A 313 -18.17 -1.32 15.87
N MET A 314 -17.77 -2.24 14.97
CA MET A 314 -17.79 -2.02 13.52
C MET A 314 -19.22 -1.78 13.01
N ILE A 315 -20.18 -2.62 13.43
CA ILE A 315 -21.61 -2.47 13.06
C ILE A 315 -22.13 -1.13 13.59
N SER A 316 -21.89 -0.81 14.86
CA SER A 316 -22.31 0.45 15.47
C SER A 316 -21.73 1.67 14.75
N SER A 317 -20.47 1.61 14.32
CA SER A 317 -19.83 2.69 13.56
C SER A 317 -20.42 2.82 12.16
N LYS A 318 -20.72 1.70 11.49
CA LYS A 318 -21.37 1.72 10.17
C LYS A 318 -22.74 2.38 10.25
N ASP A 319 -23.54 2.02 11.26
CA ASP A 319 -24.84 2.63 11.52
C ASP A 319 -24.73 4.12 11.85
N ALA A 320 -23.73 4.51 12.65
CA ALA A 320 -23.47 5.92 12.98
C ALA A 320 -23.07 6.72 11.72
N LEU A 321 -22.18 6.17 10.87
CA LEU A 321 -21.79 6.79 9.61
C LEU A 321 -23.01 7.01 8.71
N HIS A 322 -23.86 6.01 8.55
CA HIS A 322 -25.09 6.11 7.76
C HIS A 322 -26.07 7.14 8.36
N ASN A 323 -26.44 6.98 9.63
CA ASN A 323 -27.56 7.72 10.23
C ASN A 323 -27.21 9.16 10.62
N HIS A 324 -25.99 9.39 11.12
CA HIS A 324 -25.58 10.72 11.65
C HIS A 324 -24.78 11.53 10.62
N TYR A 325 -23.94 10.85 9.85
CA TYR A 325 -23.02 11.52 8.90
C TYR A 325 -23.46 11.40 7.46
N HIS A 326 -24.51 10.61 7.14
CA HIS A 326 -25.00 10.34 5.79
C HIS A 326 -23.89 9.81 4.86
N TYR A 327 -23.02 8.98 5.41
CA TYR A 327 -21.89 8.37 4.71
C TYR A 327 -22.03 6.84 4.68
N GLU A 328 -22.03 6.26 3.49
CA GLU A 328 -22.05 4.82 3.31
C GLU A 328 -20.65 4.24 3.40
N ALA A 329 -20.45 3.25 4.24
CA ALA A 329 -19.16 2.60 4.46
C ALA A 329 -19.23 1.09 4.24
N ASP A 330 -18.18 0.53 3.64
CA ASP A 330 -17.92 -0.91 3.70
C ASP A 330 -17.40 -1.31 5.09
N TYR A 331 -17.23 -2.60 5.32
CA TYR A 331 -16.81 -3.11 6.64
C TYR A 331 -15.40 -2.63 7.05
N SER A 332 -14.45 -2.63 6.14
CA SER A 332 -13.08 -2.20 6.44
C SER A 332 -13.01 -0.71 6.74
N THR A 333 -13.75 0.11 6.00
CA THR A 333 -13.94 1.55 6.28
C THR A 333 -14.54 1.76 7.66
N ALA A 334 -15.57 0.98 8.03
CA ALA A 334 -16.21 1.08 9.34
C ALA A 334 -15.25 0.73 10.49
N VAL A 335 -14.31 -0.21 10.30
CA VAL A 335 -13.25 -0.51 11.26
C VAL A 335 -12.34 0.70 11.50
N ASN A 336 -11.87 1.35 10.42
CA ASN A 336 -11.02 2.54 10.52
C ASN A 336 -11.76 3.71 11.20
N ALA A 337 -13.02 3.94 10.81
CA ALA A 337 -13.85 4.97 11.40
C ALA A 337 -14.14 4.70 12.89
N SER A 338 -14.40 3.45 13.26
CA SER A 338 -14.64 3.05 14.65
C SER A 338 -13.43 3.34 15.52
N ALA A 339 -12.22 3.01 15.05
CA ALA A 339 -11.00 3.30 15.77
C ALA A 339 -10.78 4.80 15.97
N LEU A 340 -11.09 5.60 14.94
CA LEU A 340 -11.03 7.05 15.03
C LEU A 340 -12.03 7.60 16.06
N LEU A 341 -13.29 7.21 15.97
CA LEU A 341 -14.36 7.69 16.86
C LEU A 341 -14.11 7.36 18.33
N LYS A 342 -13.43 6.24 18.62
CA LYS A 342 -13.07 5.86 20.01
C LYS A 342 -11.98 6.74 20.61
N GLU A 343 -11.11 7.32 19.81
CA GLU A 343 -9.89 7.99 20.28
C GLU A 343 -9.78 9.47 19.93
N LEU A 344 -10.67 10.00 19.07
CA LEU A 344 -10.65 11.40 18.65
C LEU A 344 -11.13 12.31 19.80
N LYS A 345 -10.32 13.34 20.10
CA LYS A 345 -10.64 14.35 21.12
C LYS A 345 -11.34 15.58 20.52
N ASP A 346 -11.93 16.41 21.37
CA ASP A 346 -12.75 17.55 20.95
C ASP A 346 -11.98 18.64 20.20
N ASP A 347 -10.67 18.77 20.38
CA ASP A 347 -9.82 19.74 19.69
C ASP A 347 -9.14 19.16 18.43
N GLU A 348 -9.37 17.88 18.11
CA GLU A 348 -8.72 17.15 17.02
C GLU A 348 -9.60 17.05 15.77
N PHE A 349 -8.93 16.93 14.62
CA PHE A 349 -9.52 16.64 13.33
C PHE A 349 -9.09 15.25 12.88
N GLY A 350 -10.03 14.38 12.58
CA GLY A 350 -9.74 12.99 12.28
C GLY A 350 -10.02 12.62 10.83
N ALA A 351 -9.11 11.89 10.20
CA ALA A 351 -9.35 11.22 8.93
C ALA A 351 -9.28 9.71 9.10
N PHE A 352 -10.24 9.00 8.54
CA PHE A 352 -10.20 7.55 8.35
C PHE A 352 -10.10 7.21 6.87
N LEU A 353 -9.43 6.10 6.55
CA LEU A 353 -9.34 5.61 5.19
C LEU A 353 -10.60 4.83 4.81
N ALA A 354 -11.24 5.26 3.73
CA ALA A 354 -12.30 4.52 3.06
C ALA A 354 -11.70 3.66 1.96
N THR A 355 -11.71 2.34 2.15
CA THR A 355 -10.88 1.40 1.40
C THR A 355 -11.59 0.69 0.28
N ALA A 356 -12.92 0.67 0.28
CA ALA A 356 -13.75 0.06 -0.77
C ALA A 356 -15.09 0.79 -0.93
N THR A 357 -15.72 0.61 -2.10
CA THR A 357 -17.08 1.09 -2.33
C THR A 357 -18.09 0.36 -1.45
N PRO A 358 -19.13 1.03 -0.95
CA PRO A 358 -20.16 0.42 -0.09
C PRO A 358 -20.91 -0.75 -0.72
N ASP A 359 -21.09 -0.73 -2.03
CA ASP A 359 -21.89 -1.65 -2.84
C ASP A 359 -21.05 -2.63 -3.66
N ILE A 360 -20.33 -3.54 -3.01
CA ILE A 360 -19.82 -4.72 -3.72
C ILE A 360 -20.92 -5.79 -3.68
N LYS A 361 -21.92 -5.66 -4.54
CA LYS A 361 -22.74 -6.83 -4.91
C LYS A 361 -21.86 -7.75 -5.74
N ALA A 362 -21.58 -8.94 -5.21
CA ALA A 362 -20.91 -9.98 -5.95
C ALA A 362 -21.67 -10.23 -7.27
N ARG A 363 -21.06 -9.86 -8.41
CA ARG A 363 -21.58 -10.24 -9.71
C ARG A 363 -21.14 -11.67 -9.97
N SER A 364 -22.07 -12.55 -10.30
CA SER A 364 -21.73 -13.90 -10.73
C SER A 364 -20.86 -13.84 -11.98
N VAL A 365 -19.70 -14.48 -11.94
CA VAL A 365 -18.81 -14.62 -13.09
C VAL A 365 -19.06 -15.98 -13.72
N GLU A 366 -19.52 -15.99 -14.97
CA GLU A 366 -19.89 -17.21 -15.70
C GLU A 366 -18.70 -17.94 -16.34
N SER A 367 -17.47 -17.46 -16.22
CA SER A 367 -16.30 -18.04 -16.90
C SER A 367 -15.48 -18.93 -15.96
N PRO A 368 -15.07 -20.12 -16.38
CA PRO A 368 -14.18 -20.95 -15.59
C PRO A 368 -12.83 -20.24 -15.41
N VAL A 369 -12.42 -20.11 -14.16
CA VAL A 369 -11.15 -19.44 -13.79
C VAL A 369 -10.04 -20.49 -13.77
N HIS A 370 -9.08 -20.35 -14.68
CA HIS A 370 -7.88 -21.19 -14.67
C HIS A 370 -6.86 -20.60 -13.70
N HIS A 371 -6.64 -21.26 -12.58
CA HIS A 371 -5.63 -20.91 -11.59
C HIS A 371 -4.91 -22.17 -11.09
N ASN A 372 -3.68 -21.98 -10.59
CA ASN A 372 -2.90 -23.06 -10.02
C ASN A 372 -3.26 -23.24 -8.53
N SER A 373 -3.62 -24.46 -8.12
CA SER A 373 -3.82 -24.78 -6.70
C SER A 373 -2.72 -25.71 -6.21
N ILE A 374 -1.91 -25.25 -5.22
CA ILE A 374 -0.74 -25.96 -4.74
C ILE A 374 -0.83 -26.32 -3.27
N SER A 375 -0.02 -27.31 -2.84
CA SER A 375 0.24 -27.57 -1.42
C SER A 375 1.04 -26.42 -0.79
N PRO A 376 0.93 -26.19 0.54
CA PRO A 376 1.65 -25.11 1.23
C PRO A 376 3.13 -25.48 1.44
N THR A 377 3.82 -25.82 0.36
CA THR A 377 5.23 -26.19 0.39
C THR A 377 6.04 -25.32 -0.54
N TYR A 378 7.21 -24.88 -0.08
CA TYR A 378 8.11 -24.07 -0.88
C TYR A 378 8.49 -24.74 -2.22
N ASN A 379 8.72 -26.06 -2.22
CA ASN A 379 9.10 -26.79 -3.44
C ASN A 379 8.00 -26.78 -4.50
N ALA A 380 6.73 -26.89 -4.12
CA ALA A 380 5.60 -26.78 -5.05
C ALA A 380 5.54 -25.39 -5.69
N PHE A 381 5.73 -24.35 -4.89
CA PHE A 381 5.77 -22.97 -5.35
C PHE A 381 6.97 -22.68 -6.26
N LYS A 382 8.19 -23.05 -5.82
CA LYS A 382 9.43 -22.87 -6.59
C LYS A 382 9.34 -23.51 -7.99
N ARG A 383 8.72 -24.70 -8.08
CA ARG A 383 8.50 -25.36 -9.37
C ARG A 383 7.69 -24.50 -10.34
N ILE A 384 6.59 -23.89 -9.89
CA ILE A 384 5.78 -23.02 -10.75
C ILE A 384 6.61 -21.80 -11.19
N ILE A 385 7.31 -21.16 -10.26
CA ILE A 385 8.16 -20.00 -10.58
C ILE A 385 9.21 -20.34 -11.65
N LEU A 386 9.75 -21.53 -11.67
CA LEU A 386 10.76 -21.94 -12.64
C LEU A 386 10.19 -22.33 -14.01
N THR A 387 8.96 -22.85 -14.05
CA THR A 387 8.34 -23.38 -15.30
C THR A 387 7.55 -22.34 -16.07
N GLU A 388 7.03 -21.31 -15.44
CA GLU A 388 6.26 -20.21 -16.03
C GLU A 388 7.17 -19.01 -16.36
#